data_8da7d125e2897d999e84b4e1d9f881d4
#
_entry.id   8da7d125e2897d999e84b4e1d9f881d4
#
_cell.length_a   1.000
_cell.length_b   1.000
_cell.length_c   1.000
_cell.angle_alpha   90.00
_cell.angle_beta   90.00
_cell.angle_gamma   90.00
#
_symmetry.space_group_name_H-M   'P 1'
#
loop_
_entity.id
_entity.type
_entity.pdbx_description
1 polymer ?
#
loop_
_entity_poly.entity_id
_entity_poly.type
_entity_poly.pdbx_seq_one_letter_code
_entity_poly.pdbx_strand_id
1 'polypeptide(L)'
;MGKFCCFTSASEVVGGQSSSRSGKGRSDEGMIKYGFSLVKGKANHPMEDYHVANFINIQDHELGLFAIYDGHMGDSVPAYLQKRLFSNILKEGEFWVDPRRSIAKAYEKTEAILSNSSDLGRGGSTAVTAILINGRKLWIANVGDSRAVLSHGGAITQMSTDHEPRTERSSIEDRGGFVSNLPGDVPRVNGQLAVSRAFGDKGLKTHLSSEPDIKEATVDSQTDVLLLASDGIWKVMTNEEAMEIARRVKDPQKAAKELTAEALRRESKDDISCVVVRFR
;
A
#
# COMPACT_ATOMS: atom_id res chain seq x y z
N MET A 1 23.06 -12.33 17.83
CA MET A 1 21.76 -12.93 17.47
C MET A 1 20.66 -12.13 18.14
N GLY A 2 20.20 -11.07 17.50
CA GLY A 2 19.11 -10.20 17.99
C GLY A 2 17.79 -10.91 17.79
N LYS A 3 17.00 -11.06 18.82
CA LYS A 3 15.63 -11.57 18.75
C LYS A 3 14.76 -10.58 17.96
N PHE A 4 14.38 -10.94 16.75
CA PHE A 4 13.28 -10.26 16.06
C PHE A 4 12.01 -10.56 16.86
N CYS A 5 11.55 -9.59 17.65
CA CYS A 5 10.22 -9.65 18.25
C CYS A 5 9.15 -9.66 17.14
N CYS A 6 8.21 -10.56 17.28
CA CYS A 6 6.99 -10.59 16.46
C CYS A 6 6.34 -9.20 16.45
N PHE A 7 5.93 -8.76 15.26
CA PHE A 7 5.10 -7.58 15.09
C PHE A 7 3.74 -7.83 15.76
N THR A 8 3.62 -7.51 17.03
CA THR A 8 2.34 -7.49 17.71
C THR A 8 1.80 -6.08 17.64
N SER A 9 0.79 -5.88 16.82
CA SER A 9 -0.04 -4.68 16.85
C SER A 9 -0.70 -4.56 18.21
N ALA A 10 -0.65 -3.38 18.79
CA ALA A 10 -1.34 -3.07 20.03
C ALA A 10 -2.86 -3.22 19.86
N SER A 11 -3.47 -3.94 20.84
CA SER A 11 -4.89 -4.09 21.14
C SER A 11 -5.79 -4.67 20.06
N GLU A 12 -5.89 -6.01 20.03
CA GLU A 12 -7.11 -6.70 19.62
C GLU A 12 -8.18 -6.50 20.70
N VAL A 13 -9.23 -5.76 20.38
CA VAL A 13 -10.50 -5.87 21.09
C VAL A 13 -11.30 -6.96 20.40
N VAL A 14 -11.34 -8.13 20.99
CA VAL A 14 -12.25 -9.22 20.60
C VAL A 14 -13.66 -8.80 20.97
N GLY A 15 -14.53 -8.60 19.99
CA GLY A 15 -15.95 -8.38 20.22
C GLY A 15 -16.64 -7.68 19.04
N GLY A 16 -17.38 -8.46 18.23
CA GLY A 16 -18.26 -7.95 17.17
C GLY A 16 -17.53 -7.58 15.87
N GLN A 17 -18.01 -8.03 14.72
CA GLN A 17 -17.50 -7.66 13.41
C GLN A 17 -17.65 -6.14 13.20
N SER A 18 -16.68 -5.36 13.62
CA SER A 18 -16.60 -3.94 13.30
C SER A 18 -16.26 -3.80 11.82
N SER A 19 -17.15 -3.19 11.05
CA SER A 19 -16.96 -2.90 9.62
C SER A 19 -15.85 -1.85 9.39
N SER A 20 -15.22 -1.34 10.43
CA SER A 20 -14.16 -0.33 10.33
C SER A 20 -13.06 -0.52 11.37
N ARG A 21 -11.81 -0.23 10.97
CA ARG A 21 -10.63 -0.19 11.85
C ARG A 21 -9.91 1.13 11.67
N SER A 22 -9.37 1.69 12.74
CA SER A 22 -8.53 2.90 12.66
C SER A 22 -7.58 2.98 13.83
N GLY A 23 -6.46 3.68 13.66
CA GLY A 23 -5.47 3.90 14.69
C GLY A 23 -4.54 5.04 14.36
N LYS A 24 -3.57 5.30 15.25
CA LYS A 24 -2.55 6.32 15.10
C LYS A 24 -1.29 5.99 15.91
N GLY A 25 -0.20 6.64 15.56
CA GLY A 25 1.06 6.62 16.29
C GLY A 25 1.97 7.77 15.89
N ARG A 26 3.22 7.73 16.36
CA ARG A 26 4.21 8.79 16.11
C ARG A 26 5.63 8.25 16.17
N SER A 27 6.59 9.02 15.62
CA SER A 27 8.03 8.84 15.76
C SER A 27 8.47 9.02 17.23
N ASP A 28 9.66 8.54 17.57
CA ASP A 28 10.21 8.66 18.94
C ASP A 28 10.33 10.13 19.36
N GLU A 29 10.76 11.02 18.48
CA GLU A 29 10.79 12.47 18.73
C GLU A 29 9.38 13.10 18.72
N GLY A 30 8.36 12.35 18.32
CA GLY A 30 6.96 12.80 18.30
C GLY A 30 6.61 13.83 17.22
N MET A 31 7.59 14.18 16.36
CA MET A 31 7.40 15.19 15.30
C MET A 31 6.59 14.62 14.14
N ILE A 32 6.84 13.39 13.75
CA ILE A 32 6.13 12.72 12.66
C ILE A 32 5.01 11.88 13.28
N LYS A 33 3.80 12.07 12.80
CA LYS A 33 2.61 11.37 13.30
C LYS A 33 1.93 10.66 12.14
N TYR A 34 1.30 9.53 12.43
CA TYR A 34 0.47 8.85 11.44
C TYR A 34 -0.90 8.49 11.99
N GLY A 35 -1.84 8.32 11.10
CA GLY A 35 -3.13 7.73 11.36
C GLY A 35 -3.59 6.89 10.18
N PHE A 36 -4.42 5.90 10.45
CA PHE A 36 -4.98 5.04 9.42
C PHE A 36 -6.47 4.81 9.63
N SER A 37 -7.16 4.48 8.57
CA SER A 37 -8.55 4.05 8.58
C SER A 37 -8.78 3.02 7.48
N LEU A 38 -9.46 1.95 7.83
CA LEU A 38 -9.91 0.91 6.92
C LEU A 38 -11.41 0.72 7.13
N VAL A 39 -12.17 0.74 6.06
CA VAL A 39 -13.63 0.57 6.07
C VAL A 39 -14.02 -0.37 4.95
N LYS A 40 -14.78 -1.40 5.30
CA LYS A 40 -15.30 -2.33 4.30
C LYS A 40 -16.25 -1.61 3.34
N GLY A 41 -16.05 -1.84 2.06
CA GLY A 41 -16.91 -1.35 1.00
C GLY A 41 -18.27 -2.06 0.94
N LYS A 42 -19.05 -1.73 -0.10
CA LYS A 42 -20.41 -2.26 -0.31
C LYS A 42 -20.41 -3.64 -1.00
N ALA A 43 -19.25 -4.11 -1.49
CA ALA A 43 -19.15 -5.41 -2.14
C ALA A 43 -19.45 -6.57 -1.17
N ASN A 44 -20.01 -7.67 -1.71
CA ASN A 44 -20.42 -8.81 -0.89
C ASN A 44 -19.30 -9.84 -0.70
N HIS A 45 -18.13 -9.37 -0.17
CA HIS A 45 -17.01 -10.21 0.26
C HIS A 45 -16.49 -9.70 1.61
N PRO A 46 -15.71 -10.46 2.38
CA PRO A 46 -15.00 -9.95 3.55
C PRO A 46 -14.07 -8.78 3.20
N MET A 47 -13.61 -8.02 4.20
CA MET A 47 -12.57 -7.00 4.03
C MET A 47 -11.27 -7.65 3.60
N GLU A 48 -10.74 -7.26 2.44
CA GLU A 48 -9.51 -7.80 1.85
C GLU A 48 -8.35 -6.79 1.89
N ASP A 49 -8.59 -5.53 2.29
CA ASP A 49 -7.55 -4.53 2.49
C ASP A 49 -6.78 -4.74 3.80
N TYR A 50 -5.45 -4.67 3.72
CA TYR A 50 -4.53 -4.73 4.85
C TYR A 50 -3.59 -3.53 4.85
N HIS A 51 -3.00 -3.21 6.00
CA HIS A 51 -2.08 -2.09 6.12
C HIS A 51 -0.94 -2.38 7.09
N VAL A 52 0.12 -1.59 6.98
CA VAL A 52 1.16 -1.41 8.01
C VAL A 52 1.29 0.09 8.27
N ALA A 53 1.35 0.46 9.55
CA ALA A 53 1.65 1.85 9.95
C ALA A 53 2.30 1.81 11.34
N ASN A 54 3.63 1.93 11.40
CA ASN A 54 4.38 1.94 12.66
C ASN A 54 5.75 2.59 12.49
N PHE A 55 6.39 2.92 13.62
CA PHE A 55 7.81 3.23 13.73
C PHE A 55 8.52 2.10 14.47
N ILE A 56 9.74 1.79 14.04
CA ILE A 56 10.61 0.79 14.66
C ILE A 56 12.05 1.31 14.68
N ASN A 57 12.86 0.82 15.61
CA ASN A 57 14.29 1.10 15.67
C ASN A 57 15.10 -0.14 15.30
N ILE A 58 16.02 0.00 14.34
CA ILE A 58 16.94 -1.05 13.91
C ILE A 58 18.33 -0.41 13.72
N GLN A 59 19.36 -0.94 14.43
CA GLN A 59 20.76 -0.51 14.28
C GLN A 59 20.92 1.01 14.38
N ASP A 60 20.34 1.62 15.41
CA ASP A 60 20.38 3.07 15.68
C ASP A 60 19.68 3.96 14.62
N HIS A 61 18.86 3.34 13.75
CA HIS A 61 18.02 4.05 12.79
C HIS A 61 16.54 3.89 13.17
N GLU A 62 15.82 5.01 13.19
CA GLU A 62 14.36 5.01 13.25
C GLU A 62 13.79 4.81 11.85
N LEU A 63 12.92 3.83 11.69
CA LEU A 63 12.21 3.55 10.45
C LEU A 63 10.71 3.75 10.63
N GLY A 64 10.12 4.63 9.82
CA GLY A 64 8.68 4.67 9.60
C GLY A 64 8.31 3.69 8.48
N LEU A 65 7.44 2.74 8.78
CA LEU A 65 6.98 1.70 7.84
C LEU A 65 5.49 1.87 7.61
N PHE A 66 5.11 2.19 6.38
CA PHE A 66 3.72 2.43 5.99
C PHE A 66 3.38 1.66 4.72
N ALA A 67 2.23 1.01 4.69
CA ALA A 67 1.78 0.29 3.50
C ALA A 67 0.27 0.15 3.46
N ILE A 68 -0.26 0.04 2.25
CA ILE A 68 -1.59 -0.48 1.93
C ILE A 68 -1.39 -1.70 1.02
N TYR A 69 -2.14 -2.74 1.30
CA TYR A 69 -2.24 -3.98 0.53
C TYR A 69 -3.71 -4.19 0.22
N ASP A 70 -4.11 -3.91 -0.99
CA ASP A 70 -5.46 -4.08 -1.50
C ASP A 70 -5.56 -5.49 -2.09
N GLY A 71 -6.29 -6.36 -1.39
CA GLY A 71 -6.42 -7.77 -1.71
C GLY A 71 -7.62 -8.07 -2.61
N HIS A 72 -7.51 -9.15 -3.37
CA HIS A 72 -8.62 -9.65 -4.17
C HIS A 72 -8.63 -11.18 -4.23
N MET A 73 -9.83 -11.75 -4.35
CA MET A 73 -10.07 -13.20 -4.35
C MET A 73 -9.53 -13.91 -3.09
N GLY A 74 -9.69 -13.26 -1.94
CA GLY A 74 -9.27 -13.73 -0.63
C GLY A 74 -8.18 -12.87 0.01
N ASP A 75 -8.06 -12.97 1.31
CA ASP A 75 -7.19 -12.12 2.13
C ASP A 75 -5.81 -12.74 2.47
N SER A 76 -5.54 -13.96 2.03
CA SER A 76 -4.32 -14.70 2.38
C SER A 76 -3.05 -14.00 1.90
N VAL A 77 -3.07 -13.45 0.68
CA VAL A 77 -1.92 -12.75 0.10
C VAL A 77 -1.67 -11.41 0.81
N PRO A 78 -2.65 -10.48 0.94
CA PRO A 78 -2.40 -9.23 1.65
C PRO A 78 -2.05 -9.44 3.13
N ALA A 79 -2.64 -10.45 3.80
CA ALA A 79 -2.26 -10.82 5.17
C ALA A 79 -0.81 -11.33 5.26
N TYR A 80 -0.34 -12.08 4.26
CA TYR A 80 1.06 -12.49 4.17
C TYR A 80 1.99 -11.29 3.99
N LEU A 81 1.65 -10.38 3.05
CA LEU A 81 2.44 -9.17 2.79
C LEU A 81 2.55 -8.29 4.04
N GLN A 82 1.44 -8.07 4.76
CA GLN A 82 1.43 -7.32 6.01
C GLN A 82 2.44 -7.89 7.02
N LYS A 83 2.53 -9.21 7.13
CA LYS A 83 3.39 -9.89 8.10
C LYS A 83 4.85 -9.98 7.67
N ARG A 84 5.13 -10.00 6.35
CA ARG A 84 6.44 -10.45 5.83
C ARG A 84 7.17 -9.45 4.96
N LEU A 85 6.49 -8.62 4.17
CA LEU A 85 7.15 -7.83 3.13
C LEU A 85 8.23 -6.90 3.70
N PHE A 86 7.93 -6.08 4.72
CA PHE A 86 8.95 -5.22 5.33
C PHE A 86 10.08 -6.02 5.98
N SER A 87 9.77 -7.14 6.65
CA SER A 87 10.80 -8.02 7.19
C SER A 87 11.70 -8.60 6.11
N ASN A 88 11.17 -8.93 4.94
CA ASN A 88 11.95 -9.41 3.81
C ASN A 88 12.85 -8.29 3.24
N ILE A 89 12.33 -7.07 3.11
CA ILE A 89 13.11 -5.91 2.66
C ILE A 89 14.28 -5.61 3.61
N LEU A 90 13.99 -5.54 4.91
CA LEU A 90 14.98 -5.17 5.94
C LEU A 90 16.03 -6.27 6.19
N LYS A 91 15.79 -7.49 5.75
CA LYS A 91 16.76 -8.60 5.81
C LYS A 91 17.72 -8.64 4.61
N GLU A 92 17.47 -7.87 3.55
CA GLU A 92 18.42 -7.80 2.45
C GLU A 92 19.72 -7.15 2.95
N GLY A 93 20.85 -7.84 2.74
CA GLY A 93 22.13 -7.44 3.30
C GLY A 93 22.63 -6.06 2.86
N GLU A 94 22.15 -5.58 1.71
CA GLU A 94 22.53 -4.30 1.14
C GLU A 94 21.51 -3.18 1.45
N PHE A 95 20.48 -3.41 2.30
CA PHE A 95 19.40 -2.43 2.53
C PHE A 95 19.91 -1.04 2.94
N TRP A 96 20.91 -0.98 3.79
CA TRP A 96 21.47 0.29 4.27
C TRP A 96 22.39 1.00 3.24
N VAL A 97 22.84 0.29 2.22
CA VAL A 97 23.74 0.81 1.18
C VAL A 97 22.94 1.16 -0.09
N ASP A 98 22.07 0.26 -0.53
CA ASP A 98 21.22 0.41 -1.70
C ASP A 98 19.78 -0.06 -1.38
N PRO A 99 18.96 0.83 -0.76
CA PRO A 99 17.57 0.51 -0.45
C PRO A 99 16.74 0.16 -1.69
N ARG A 100 16.97 0.84 -2.83
CA ARG A 100 16.26 0.60 -4.09
C ARG A 100 16.40 -0.85 -4.53
N ARG A 101 17.63 -1.31 -4.63
CA ARG A 101 17.93 -2.69 -5.04
C ARG A 101 17.40 -3.71 -4.04
N SER A 102 17.52 -3.41 -2.76
CA SER A 102 17.03 -4.28 -1.69
C SER A 102 15.50 -4.41 -1.69
N ILE A 103 14.77 -3.33 -1.93
CA ILE A 103 13.33 -3.34 -2.09
C ILE A 103 12.94 -4.21 -3.30
N ALA A 104 13.50 -3.96 -4.49
CA ALA A 104 13.20 -4.72 -5.69
C ALA A 104 13.45 -6.22 -5.50
N LYS A 105 14.59 -6.59 -4.94
CA LYS A 105 14.96 -7.99 -4.67
C LYS A 105 14.05 -8.67 -3.65
N ALA A 106 13.61 -7.92 -2.62
CA ALA A 106 12.68 -8.45 -1.63
C ALA A 106 11.27 -8.67 -2.20
N TYR A 107 10.81 -7.80 -3.11
CA TYR A 107 9.56 -8.00 -3.84
C TYR A 107 9.62 -9.26 -4.70
N GLU A 108 10.69 -9.43 -5.49
CA GLU A 108 10.92 -10.64 -6.31
C GLU A 108 10.93 -11.92 -5.45
N LYS A 109 11.69 -11.94 -4.35
CA LYS A 109 11.75 -13.08 -3.44
C LYS A 109 10.40 -13.38 -2.77
N THR A 110 9.67 -12.32 -2.39
CA THR A 110 8.35 -12.45 -1.77
C THR A 110 7.39 -13.10 -2.75
N GLU A 111 7.38 -12.65 -4.00
CA GLU A 111 6.57 -13.25 -5.05
C GLU A 111 6.93 -14.71 -5.31
N ALA A 112 8.22 -15.04 -5.35
CA ALA A 112 8.66 -16.43 -5.53
C ALA A 112 8.13 -17.34 -4.40
N ILE A 113 8.06 -16.85 -3.16
CA ILE A 113 7.48 -17.58 -2.03
C ILE A 113 5.97 -17.77 -2.22
N LEU A 114 5.25 -16.68 -2.59
CA LEU A 114 3.80 -16.71 -2.81
C LEU A 114 3.43 -17.69 -3.93
N SER A 115 4.15 -17.64 -5.04
CA SER A 115 3.91 -18.51 -6.22
C SER A 115 4.10 -19.98 -5.90
N ASN A 116 5.06 -20.32 -5.03
CA ASN A 116 5.38 -21.70 -4.66
C ASN A 116 4.58 -22.24 -3.46
N SER A 117 3.81 -21.40 -2.78
CA SER A 117 3.04 -21.82 -1.60
C SER A 117 1.70 -22.43 -2.02
N SER A 118 1.39 -23.65 -1.55
CA SER A 118 0.06 -24.28 -1.74
C SER A 118 -1.04 -23.62 -0.90
N ASP A 119 -0.69 -22.97 0.20
CA ASP A 119 -1.61 -22.60 1.27
C ASP A 119 -2.20 -21.19 1.12
N LEU A 120 -1.64 -20.36 0.22
CA LEU A 120 -2.01 -18.95 0.07
C LEU A 120 -3.11 -18.68 -0.98
N GLY A 121 -3.81 -19.73 -1.41
CA GLY A 121 -4.95 -19.60 -2.30
C GLY A 121 -4.60 -19.14 -3.72
N ARG A 122 -5.59 -18.59 -4.43
CA ARG A 122 -5.50 -18.11 -5.81
C ARG A 122 -5.52 -16.60 -5.95
N GLY A 123 -5.85 -15.89 -4.87
CA GLY A 123 -5.96 -14.45 -4.88
C GLY A 123 -4.62 -13.73 -5.01
N GLY A 124 -4.71 -12.43 -5.05
CA GLY A 124 -3.57 -11.54 -5.16
C GLY A 124 -3.72 -10.29 -4.30
N SER A 125 -2.76 -9.40 -4.43
CA SER A 125 -2.78 -8.11 -3.74
C SER A 125 -1.93 -7.08 -4.45
N THR A 126 -2.37 -5.84 -4.44
CA THR A 126 -1.50 -4.68 -4.65
C THR A 126 -0.54 -4.51 -3.49
N ALA A 127 0.47 -3.66 -3.65
CA ALA A 127 1.32 -3.23 -2.54
C ALA A 127 1.87 -1.83 -2.80
N VAL A 128 1.36 -0.82 -2.11
CA VAL A 128 2.02 0.48 -2.01
C VAL A 128 2.69 0.56 -0.64
N THR A 129 4.02 0.72 -0.64
CA THR A 129 4.84 0.76 0.57
C THR A 129 5.64 2.05 0.65
N ALA A 130 5.83 2.56 1.86
CA ALA A 130 6.69 3.70 2.16
C ALA A 130 7.62 3.35 3.33
N ILE A 131 8.92 3.58 3.14
CA ILE A 131 9.96 3.42 4.15
C ILE A 131 10.59 4.79 4.38
N LEU A 132 10.39 5.32 5.58
CA LEU A 132 10.98 6.57 6.01
C LEU A 132 12.17 6.30 6.93
N ILE A 133 13.37 6.67 6.51
CA ILE A 133 14.62 6.44 7.27
C ILE A 133 15.01 7.73 7.98
N ASN A 134 15.10 7.67 9.31
CA ASN A 134 15.53 8.78 10.19
C ASN A 134 14.76 10.09 9.94
N GLY A 135 13.47 9.99 9.60
CA GLY A 135 12.62 11.14 9.30
C GLY A 135 13.04 11.97 8.08
N ARG A 136 13.99 11.51 7.27
CA ARG A 136 14.59 12.31 6.17
C ARG A 136 14.55 11.67 4.79
N LYS A 137 14.85 10.38 4.67
CA LYS A 137 14.82 9.66 3.39
C LYS A 137 13.56 8.84 3.28
N LEU A 138 12.78 9.10 2.25
CA LEU A 138 11.52 8.44 1.96
C LEU A 138 11.65 7.61 0.69
N TRP A 139 11.45 6.31 0.81
CA TRP A 139 11.37 5.36 -0.30
C TRP A 139 9.93 4.93 -0.49
N ILE A 140 9.40 5.05 -1.71
CA ILE A 140 8.07 4.59 -2.09
C ILE A 140 8.24 3.49 -3.13
N ALA A 141 7.59 2.34 -2.91
CA ALA A 141 7.52 1.27 -3.88
C ALA A 141 6.07 0.86 -4.11
N ASN A 142 5.70 0.63 -5.38
CA ASN A 142 4.33 0.30 -5.75
C ASN A 142 4.23 -0.85 -6.75
N VAL A 143 3.27 -1.73 -6.51
CA VAL A 143 2.76 -2.78 -7.40
C VAL A 143 1.24 -2.72 -7.35
N GLY A 144 0.57 -2.51 -8.49
CA GLY A 144 -0.88 -2.36 -8.59
C GLY A 144 -1.33 -0.90 -8.68
N ASP A 145 -2.59 -0.64 -8.39
CA ASP A 145 -3.29 0.64 -8.52
C ASP A 145 -3.63 1.32 -7.18
N SER A 146 -3.18 0.75 -6.06
CA SER A 146 -3.01 1.52 -4.83
C SER A 146 -1.99 2.63 -5.05
N ARG A 147 -2.11 3.76 -4.35
CA ARG A 147 -1.34 4.96 -4.69
C ARG A 147 -0.79 5.68 -3.48
N ALA A 148 0.39 6.29 -3.65
CA ALA A 148 1.02 7.20 -2.71
C ALA A 148 1.09 8.61 -3.28
N VAL A 149 0.66 9.61 -2.50
CA VAL A 149 0.68 11.03 -2.85
C VAL A 149 1.39 11.82 -1.75
N LEU A 150 2.30 12.71 -2.13
CA LEU A 150 3.08 13.55 -1.22
C LEU A 150 2.74 15.03 -1.42
N SER A 151 2.54 15.75 -0.32
CA SER A 151 2.46 17.20 -0.29
C SER A 151 3.79 17.79 0.19
N HIS A 152 4.42 18.60 -0.66
CA HIS A 152 5.68 19.28 -0.38
C HIS A 152 5.65 20.70 -0.95
N GLY A 153 5.94 21.71 -0.14
CA GLY A 153 5.97 23.12 -0.56
C GLY A 153 4.66 23.61 -1.18
N GLY A 154 3.52 23.04 -0.80
CA GLY A 154 2.22 23.31 -1.39
C GLY A 154 1.89 22.49 -2.66
N ALA A 155 2.90 21.93 -3.33
CA ALA A 155 2.69 21.05 -4.47
C ALA A 155 2.19 19.66 -4.02
N ILE A 156 1.37 19.03 -4.86
CA ILE A 156 0.83 17.68 -4.68
C ILE A 156 1.43 16.81 -5.77
N THR A 157 2.17 15.80 -5.37
CA THR A 157 2.89 14.91 -6.29
C THR A 157 2.50 13.46 -6.07
N GLN A 158 2.08 12.77 -7.13
CA GLN A 158 1.89 11.33 -7.09
C GLN A 158 3.25 10.64 -7.09
N MET A 159 3.54 9.94 -6.01
CA MET A 159 4.83 9.27 -5.77
C MET A 159 4.88 7.83 -6.29
N SER A 160 3.76 7.26 -6.68
CA SER A 160 3.64 5.93 -7.29
C SER A 160 3.11 6.04 -8.72
N THR A 161 3.22 4.96 -9.47
CA THR A 161 2.57 4.81 -10.77
C THR A 161 1.48 3.75 -10.61
N ASP A 162 0.27 4.04 -11.06
CA ASP A 162 -0.82 3.05 -11.06
C ASP A 162 -0.59 2.08 -12.23
N HIS A 163 -0.59 0.79 -11.95
CA HIS A 163 -0.35 -0.26 -12.93
C HIS A 163 -1.67 -0.77 -13.52
N GLU A 164 -2.09 -0.13 -14.60
CA GLU A 164 -3.34 -0.45 -15.29
C GLU A 164 -3.08 -1.33 -16.52
N PRO A 165 -3.95 -2.33 -16.83
CA PRO A 165 -3.79 -3.18 -18.01
C PRO A 165 -3.72 -2.40 -19.32
N ARG A 166 -4.40 -1.25 -19.40
CA ARG A 166 -4.38 -0.41 -20.60
C ARG A 166 -3.01 0.20 -20.88
N THR A 167 -2.34 0.69 -19.84
CA THR A 167 -1.02 1.36 -19.95
C THR A 167 0.11 0.36 -20.15
N GLU A 168 -0.01 -0.85 -19.61
CA GLU A 168 1.00 -1.91 -19.70
C GLU A 168 0.62 -3.01 -20.72
N ARG A 169 -0.30 -2.74 -21.66
CA ARG A 169 -0.79 -3.69 -22.65
C ARG A 169 0.33 -4.44 -23.37
N SER A 170 1.32 -3.71 -23.92
CA SER A 170 2.44 -4.34 -24.65
C SER A 170 3.17 -5.36 -23.79
N SER A 171 3.47 -4.99 -22.54
CA SER A 171 4.18 -5.87 -21.60
C SER A 171 3.37 -7.13 -21.25
N ILE A 172 2.03 -7.02 -21.17
CA ILE A 172 1.13 -8.16 -20.94
C ILE A 172 1.12 -9.08 -22.17
N GLU A 173 1.00 -8.49 -23.38
CA GLU A 173 0.96 -9.22 -24.65
C GLU A 173 2.31 -9.91 -24.94
N ASP A 174 3.44 -9.27 -24.65
CA ASP A 174 4.79 -9.86 -24.75
C ASP A 174 4.96 -11.09 -23.85
N ARG A 175 4.23 -11.16 -22.73
CA ARG A 175 4.17 -12.30 -21.84
C ARG A 175 3.07 -13.30 -22.20
N GLY A 176 2.50 -13.21 -23.42
CA GLY A 176 1.50 -14.14 -23.95
C GLY A 176 0.10 -13.96 -23.38
N GLY A 177 -0.18 -12.86 -22.67
CA GLY A 177 -1.52 -12.46 -22.21
C GLY A 177 -2.24 -11.62 -23.23
N PHE A 178 -3.43 -11.14 -22.88
CA PHE A 178 -4.17 -10.12 -23.63
C PHE A 178 -4.91 -9.18 -22.70
N VAL A 179 -5.25 -7.99 -23.18
CA VAL A 179 -6.07 -7.01 -22.43
C VAL A 179 -7.45 -6.96 -23.08
N SER A 180 -8.47 -7.38 -22.35
CA SER A 180 -9.87 -7.22 -22.74
C SER A 180 -10.36 -5.81 -22.44
N ASN A 181 -11.26 -5.33 -23.26
CA ASN A 181 -11.91 -4.02 -23.09
C ASN A 181 -13.39 -4.16 -23.45
N LEU A 182 -14.19 -4.62 -22.50
CA LEU A 182 -15.63 -4.81 -22.69
C LEU A 182 -16.38 -3.50 -22.45
N PRO A 183 -17.44 -3.20 -23.20
CA PRO A 183 -18.27 -2.02 -22.97
C PRO A 183 -18.84 -2.00 -21.54
N GLY A 184 -18.61 -0.90 -20.80
CA GLY A 184 -19.10 -0.74 -19.43
C GLY A 184 -18.24 -1.40 -18.35
N ASP A 185 -17.12 -2.02 -18.71
CA ASP A 185 -16.13 -2.56 -17.76
C ASP A 185 -14.77 -1.87 -17.92
N VAL A 186 -13.90 -2.03 -16.91
CA VAL A 186 -12.50 -1.58 -16.96
C VAL A 186 -11.64 -2.59 -17.76
N PRO A 187 -10.52 -2.15 -18.38
CA PRO A 187 -9.60 -3.07 -19.03
C PRO A 187 -9.07 -4.14 -18.07
N ARG A 188 -9.04 -5.40 -18.51
CA ARG A 188 -8.61 -6.53 -17.68
C ARG A 188 -7.58 -7.41 -18.37
N VAL A 189 -6.60 -7.89 -17.61
CA VAL A 189 -5.67 -8.94 -18.04
C VAL A 189 -6.44 -10.25 -18.18
N ASN A 190 -6.41 -10.84 -19.38
CA ASN A 190 -7.09 -12.09 -19.74
C ASN A 190 -8.60 -12.10 -19.37
N GLY A 191 -9.25 -10.94 -19.38
CA GLY A 191 -10.65 -10.78 -19.02
C GLY A 191 -10.94 -10.94 -17.52
N GLN A 192 -9.94 -10.98 -16.66
CA GLN A 192 -10.09 -11.29 -15.23
C GLN A 192 -9.65 -10.13 -14.33
N LEU A 193 -8.40 -9.72 -14.36
CA LEU A 193 -7.81 -8.81 -13.37
C LEU A 193 -7.70 -7.38 -13.91
N ALA A 194 -8.15 -6.41 -13.12
CA ALA A 194 -8.16 -4.98 -13.48
C ALA A 194 -6.82 -4.27 -13.24
N VAL A 195 -5.81 -4.94 -12.69
CA VAL A 195 -4.45 -4.42 -12.54
C VAL A 195 -3.46 -5.22 -13.38
N SER A 196 -2.37 -4.59 -13.83
CA SER A 196 -1.33 -5.23 -14.64
C SER A 196 -0.15 -5.74 -13.82
N ARG A 197 -0.06 -5.32 -12.55
CA ARG A 197 0.93 -5.81 -11.59
C ARG A 197 0.25 -6.15 -10.27
N ALA A 198 0.61 -7.30 -9.71
CA ALA A 198 0.13 -7.76 -8.41
C ALA A 198 1.05 -8.82 -7.83
N PHE A 199 0.99 -9.01 -6.52
CA PHE A 199 1.49 -10.20 -5.84
C PHE A 199 0.46 -11.33 -5.90
N GLY A 200 0.92 -12.57 -5.98
CA GLY A 200 0.05 -13.73 -6.04
C GLY A 200 -0.53 -13.98 -7.43
N ASP A 201 -1.85 -14.10 -7.54
CA ASP A 201 -2.56 -14.35 -8.81
C ASP A 201 -1.98 -15.49 -9.64
N LYS A 202 -1.80 -16.65 -9.02
CA LYS A 202 -1.11 -17.80 -9.61
C LYS A 202 -1.59 -18.19 -11.01
N GLY A 203 -2.90 -18.04 -11.26
CA GLY A 203 -3.51 -18.34 -12.55
C GLY A 203 -3.14 -17.36 -13.68
N LEU A 204 -2.67 -16.16 -13.32
CA LEU A 204 -2.30 -15.11 -14.26
C LEU A 204 -0.81 -14.75 -14.20
N LYS A 205 -0.03 -15.41 -13.34
CA LYS A 205 1.34 -15.02 -13.02
C LYS A 205 2.29 -14.92 -14.20
N THR A 206 2.10 -15.73 -15.21
CA THR A 206 2.89 -15.65 -16.45
C THR A 206 2.69 -14.36 -17.23
N HIS A 207 1.58 -13.65 -16.99
CA HIS A 207 1.19 -12.43 -17.69
C HIS A 207 1.30 -11.17 -16.83
N LEU A 208 1.41 -11.35 -15.50
CA LEU A 208 1.55 -10.27 -14.53
C LEU A 208 3.01 -10.05 -14.11
N SER A 209 3.32 -8.86 -13.61
CA SER A 209 4.57 -8.53 -12.95
C SER A 209 4.33 -8.24 -11.48
N SER A 210 5.31 -8.52 -10.63
CA SER A 210 5.39 -8.03 -9.25
C SER A 210 6.61 -7.12 -9.05
N GLU A 211 7.24 -6.69 -10.15
CA GLU A 211 8.33 -5.73 -10.11
C GLU A 211 7.81 -4.36 -9.70
N PRO A 212 8.32 -3.75 -8.61
CA PRO A 212 7.82 -2.48 -8.13
C PRO A 212 8.41 -1.30 -8.90
N ASP A 213 7.59 -0.28 -9.13
CA ASP A 213 8.10 1.07 -9.40
C ASP A 213 8.60 1.67 -8.09
N ILE A 214 9.84 2.17 -8.07
CA ILE A 214 10.46 2.70 -6.85
C ILE A 214 10.87 4.16 -7.06
N LYS A 215 10.39 5.04 -6.17
CA LYS A 215 10.77 6.47 -6.11
C LYS A 215 11.38 6.81 -4.76
N GLU A 216 12.28 7.78 -4.78
CA GLU A 216 12.90 8.36 -3.59
C GLU A 216 12.49 9.83 -3.45
N ALA A 217 12.33 10.28 -2.20
CA ALA A 217 12.16 11.69 -1.87
C ALA A 217 12.93 12.04 -0.60
N THR A 218 13.34 13.30 -0.50
CA THR A 218 13.89 13.85 0.74
C THR A 218 12.79 14.56 1.50
N VAL A 219 12.66 14.23 2.78
CA VAL A 219 11.76 14.90 3.71
C VAL A 219 12.51 16.06 4.34
N ASP A 220 11.97 17.25 4.23
CA ASP A 220 12.49 18.49 4.78
C ASP A 220 11.41 19.33 5.47
N SER A 221 11.75 20.58 5.79
CA SER A 221 10.84 21.50 6.45
C SER A 221 9.63 21.91 5.60
N GLN A 222 9.59 21.63 4.33
CA GLN A 222 8.43 21.90 3.44
C GLN A 222 7.56 20.68 3.21
N THR A 223 7.99 19.49 3.65
CA THR A 223 7.19 18.26 3.54
C THR A 223 6.06 18.28 4.58
N ASP A 224 4.82 18.13 4.13
CA ASP A 224 3.62 18.27 4.98
C ASP A 224 2.95 16.92 5.25
N VAL A 225 2.44 16.27 4.21
CA VAL A 225 1.65 15.05 4.32
C VAL A 225 2.04 14.03 3.26
N LEU A 226 2.16 12.75 3.67
CA LEU A 226 2.15 11.60 2.78
C LEU A 226 0.84 10.84 2.98
N LEU A 227 0.15 10.53 1.90
CA LEU A 227 -1.07 9.74 1.87
C LEU A 227 -0.84 8.48 1.03
N LEU A 228 -1.03 7.31 1.63
CA LEU A 228 -1.14 6.03 0.93
C LEU A 228 -2.61 5.58 1.00
N ALA A 229 -3.17 5.10 -0.12
CA ALA A 229 -4.53 4.59 -0.11
C ALA A 229 -4.77 3.52 -1.18
N SER A 230 -5.78 2.68 -0.95
CA SER A 230 -6.33 1.75 -1.94
C SER A 230 -7.19 2.49 -2.99
N ASP A 231 -7.52 1.82 -4.05
CA ASP A 231 -8.32 2.35 -5.16
C ASP A 231 -9.75 2.73 -4.74
N GLY A 232 -10.24 2.17 -3.61
CA GLY A 232 -11.50 2.61 -3.00
C GLY A 232 -11.57 4.10 -2.67
N ILE A 233 -10.41 4.78 -2.52
CA ILE A 233 -10.32 6.25 -2.45
C ILE A 233 -10.14 6.84 -3.85
N TRP A 234 -9.20 6.33 -4.63
CA TRP A 234 -8.78 6.96 -5.88
C TRP A 234 -9.79 6.86 -7.02
N LYS A 235 -10.71 5.90 -6.95
CA LYS A 235 -11.86 5.79 -7.88
C LYS A 235 -12.89 6.91 -7.71
N VAL A 236 -12.93 7.57 -6.55
CA VAL A 236 -13.97 8.58 -6.23
C VAL A 236 -13.41 9.94 -5.83
N MET A 237 -12.08 10.07 -5.66
CA MET A 237 -11.41 11.34 -5.35
C MET A 237 -10.13 11.51 -6.18
N THR A 238 -9.87 12.75 -6.60
CA THR A 238 -8.57 13.13 -7.18
C THR A 238 -7.49 13.24 -6.11
N ASN A 239 -6.22 13.31 -6.53
CA ASN A 239 -5.10 13.53 -5.61
C ASN A 239 -5.28 14.84 -4.82
N GLU A 240 -5.76 15.89 -5.48
CA GLU A 240 -5.98 17.22 -4.91
C GLU A 240 -7.07 17.19 -3.85
N GLU A 241 -8.22 16.59 -4.15
CA GLU A 241 -9.35 16.47 -3.23
C GLU A 241 -8.99 15.67 -1.98
N ALA A 242 -8.36 14.51 -2.16
CA ALA A 242 -7.92 13.67 -1.04
C ALA A 242 -6.87 14.40 -0.18
N MET A 243 -5.91 15.07 -0.82
CA MET A 243 -4.86 15.80 -0.11
C MET A 243 -5.40 17.05 0.60
N GLU A 244 -6.42 17.72 0.07
CA GLU A 244 -7.09 18.84 0.76
C GLU A 244 -7.68 18.38 2.09
N ILE A 245 -8.37 17.25 2.11
CA ILE A 245 -8.90 16.65 3.36
C ILE A 245 -7.75 16.33 4.32
N ALA A 246 -6.71 15.62 3.81
CA ALA A 246 -5.58 15.20 4.61
C ALA A 246 -4.81 16.38 5.23
N ARG A 247 -4.72 17.51 4.54
CA ARG A 247 -4.04 18.73 5.04
C ARG A 247 -4.88 19.57 5.99
N ARG A 248 -6.19 19.68 5.73
CA ARG A 248 -7.13 20.45 6.55
C ARG A 248 -7.26 19.88 7.96
N VAL A 249 -7.33 18.57 8.09
CA VAL A 249 -7.53 17.87 9.37
C VAL A 249 -6.18 17.58 10.02
N LYS A 250 -5.85 18.28 11.09
CA LYS A 250 -4.51 18.24 11.73
C LYS A 250 -4.18 16.91 12.42
N ASP A 251 -5.15 16.22 13.02
CA ASP A 251 -4.94 14.88 13.59
C ASP A 251 -4.98 13.85 12.45
N PRO A 252 -3.91 13.08 12.23
CA PRO A 252 -3.83 12.18 11.09
C PRO A 252 -4.84 11.01 11.15
N GLN A 253 -5.26 10.57 12.34
CA GLN A 253 -6.29 9.55 12.45
C GLN A 253 -7.68 10.12 12.07
N LYS A 254 -7.96 11.35 12.48
CA LYS A 254 -9.20 12.02 12.07
C LYS A 254 -9.20 12.29 10.58
N ALA A 255 -8.05 12.67 10.00
CA ALA A 255 -7.90 12.86 8.55
C ALA A 255 -8.17 11.55 7.80
N ALA A 256 -7.57 10.44 8.23
CA ALA A 256 -7.80 9.13 7.63
C ALA A 256 -9.28 8.70 7.71
N LYS A 257 -9.94 8.93 8.85
CA LYS A 257 -11.37 8.65 9.00
C LYS A 257 -12.24 9.54 8.10
N GLU A 258 -11.89 10.80 7.95
CA GLU A 258 -12.63 11.71 7.07
C GLU A 258 -12.49 11.34 5.60
N LEU A 259 -11.29 10.90 5.18
CA LEU A 259 -11.05 10.37 3.83
C LEU A 259 -11.91 9.14 3.54
N THR A 260 -11.93 8.16 4.43
CA THR A 260 -12.75 6.94 4.23
C THR A 260 -14.25 7.25 4.29
N ALA A 261 -14.69 8.17 5.14
CA ALA A 261 -16.09 8.62 5.20
C ALA A 261 -16.50 9.37 3.93
N GLU A 262 -15.62 10.23 3.39
CA GLU A 262 -15.88 10.94 2.14
C GLU A 262 -15.96 9.98 0.94
N ALA A 263 -15.10 8.97 0.88
CA ALA A 263 -15.16 7.94 -0.16
C ALA A 263 -16.49 7.16 -0.11
N LEU A 264 -16.96 6.80 1.10
CA LEU A 264 -18.29 6.19 1.28
C LEU A 264 -19.43 7.13 0.85
N ARG A 265 -19.34 8.43 1.17
CA ARG A 265 -20.34 9.43 0.78
C ARG A 265 -20.39 9.62 -0.73
N ARG A 266 -19.25 9.45 -1.41
CA ARG A 266 -19.14 9.45 -2.89
C ARG A 266 -19.49 8.10 -3.51
N GLU A 267 -20.06 7.20 -2.71
CA GLU A 267 -20.55 5.88 -3.15
C GLU A 267 -19.45 4.92 -3.64
N SER A 268 -18.23 5.02 -3.09
CA SER A 268 -17.23 3.99 -3.28
C SER A 268 -17.81 2.62 -2.94
N LYS A 269 -17.61 1.65 -3.83
CA LYS A 269 -18.15 0.29 -3.69
C LYS A 269 -17.12 -0.71 -3.18
N ASP A 270 -15.85 -0.35 -3.32
CA ASP A 270 -14.71 -1.17 -2.94
C ASP A 270 -14.35 -1.03 -1.46
N ASP A 271 -13.48 -1.90 -0.96
CA ASP A 271 -12.85 -1.70 0.32
C ASP A 271 -12.03 -0.40 0.30
N ILE A 272 -12.05 0.33 1.40
CA ILE A 272 -11.49 1.68 1.47
C ILE A 272 -10.47 1.71 2.58
N SER A 273 -9.21 1.91 2.23
CA SER A 273 -8.14 2.01 3.22
C SER A 273 -7.17 3.14 2.92
N CYS A 274 -6.68 3.78 3.98
CA CYS A 274 -5.63 4.78 3.85
C CYS A 274 -4.76 4.89 5.10
N VAL A 275 -3.53 5.36 4.87
CA VAL A 275 -2.57 5.79 5.88
C VAL A 275 -2.19 7.24 5.59
N VAL A 276 -2.37 8.11 6.56
CA VAL A 276 -1.96 9.53 6.54
C VAL A 276 -0.75 9.69 7.44
N VAL A 277 0.37 10.12 6.87
CA VAL A 277 1.60 10.46 7.62
C VAL A 277 1.78 11.97 7.58
N ARG A 278 1.87 12.59 8.74
CA ARG A 278 2.07 14.04 8.89
C ARG A 278 3.45 14.30 9.44
N PHE A 279 4.21 15.12 8.74
CA PHE A 279 5.59 15.45 9.08
C PHE A 279 5.71 16.63 10.06
N ARG A 280 4.61 17.31 10.36
CA ARG A 280 4.51 18.47 11.30
C ARG A 280 3.16 18.51 12.00
#